data_6dc77599729c866d3dab3af550e96154
#
_entry.id   6dc77599729c866d3dab3af550e96154
#
_cell.length_a   1.000
_cell.length_b   1.000
_cell.length_c   1.000
_cell.angle_alpha   90.00
_cell.angle_beta   90.00
_cell.angle_gamma   90.00
#
_symmetry.space_group_name_H-M   'P 1'
#
loop_
_entity.id
_entity.type
_entity.pdbx_description
1 polymer ?
#
loop_
_entity_poly.entity_id
_entity_poly.type
_entity_poly.pdbx_seq_one_letter_code
_entity_poly.pdbx_strand_id
1 'polypeptide(L)'
;MKELYIKQKLLSLSGRFTVKDADERDVYIVEGSFMKIPKVYTIKDEREAEVARITKRVLTWMPKFTVAVAGEEVITIKKEFSFFKPRYTIDALGLEVTGDWWGMDFEVYQHGEFIGDVKKKWFTWGDSYQVRVNDESQENLIISLVVAMIV
;
A
#
# COMPACT_ATOMS: atom_id res chain seq x y z
N MET A 1 -13.93 2.78 13.23
CA MET A 1 -13.11 2.40 12.08
C MET A 1 -12.49 3.65 11.46
N LYS A 2 -11.18 3.69 11.38
CA LYS A 2 -10.45 4.83 10.84
C LYS A 2 -10.45 4.79 9.31
N GLU A 3 -10.69 5.91 8.67
CA GLU A 3 -10.70 6.02 7.20
C GLU A 3 -9.57 6.90 6.72
N LEU A 4 -8.84 6.40 5.72
CA LEU A 4 -7.74 7.10 5.07
C LEU A 4 -7.99 7.15 3.57
N TYR A 5 -7.45 8.15 2.90
CA TYR A 5 -7.72 8.40 1.47
C TYR A 5 -6.43 8.68 0.72
N ILE A 6 -6.30 8.07 -0.45
CA ILE A 6 -5.20 8.29 -1.39
C ILE A 6 -5.79 8.74 -2.71
N LYS A 7 -5.47 9.96 -3.15
CA LYS A 7 -5.95 10.49 -4.44
C LYS A 7 -5.15 9.89 -5.59
N GLN A 8 -5.78 9.18 -6.49
CA GLN A 8 -5.14 8.51 -7.62
C GLN A 8 -4.40 9.49 -8.54
N LYS A 9 -4.94 10.69 -8.74
CA LYS A 9 -4.36 11.70 -9.62
C LYS A 9 -2.95 12.14 -9.19
N LEU A 10 -2.65 12.04 -7.90
CA LEU A 10 -1.35 12.46 -7.36
C LEU A 10 -0.25 11.43 -7.59
N LEU A 11 -0.61 10.19 -7.89
CA LEU A 11 0.34 9.09 -8.09
C LEU A 11 1.18 9.22 -9.37
N SER A 12 0.69 9.98 -10.33
CA SER A 12 1.29 10.05 -11.68
C SER A 12 2.28 11.21 -11.88
N LEU A 13 2.33 12.18 -10.97
CA LEU A 13 2.97 13.46 -11.27
C LEU A 13 4.34 13.71 -10.66
N SER A 14 4.73 13.08 -9.55
CA SER A 14 5.99 13.45 -8.89
C SER A 14 6.71 12.36 -8.10
N GLY A 15 6.25 11.13 -8.08
CA GLY A 15 6.80 10.11 -7.18
C GLY A 15 6.62 10.43 -5.69
N ARG A 16 5.90 11.48 -5.38
CA ARG A 16 5.54 11.89 -4.03
C ARG A 16 4.04 12.09 -3.93
N PHE A 17 3.41 11.49 -2.92
CA PHE A 17 2.00 11.69 -2.64
C PHE A 17 1.74 11.59 -1.14
N THR A 18 0.55 12.03 -0.72
CA THR A 18 0.17 12.00 0.68
C THR A 18 -1.04 11.10 0.88
N VAL A 19 -1.13 10.53 2.08
CA VAL A 19 -2.32 9.84 2.56
C VAL A 19 -3.01 10.77 3.53
N LYS A 20 -4.30 11.00 3.31
CA LYS A 20 -5.10 11.97 4.09
C LYS A 20 -6.11 11.24 4.98
N ASP A 21 -6.45 11.87 6.09
CA ASP A 21 -7.57 11.43 6.93
C ASP A 21 -8.92 11.97 6.40
N ALA A 22 -10.00 11.69 7.13
CA ALA A 22 -11.34 12.15 6.78
C ALA A 22 -11.50 13.67 6.83
N ASP A 23 -10.63 14.37 7.56
CA ASP A 23 -10.60 15.83 7.66
C ASP A 23 -9.63 16.48 6.65
N GLU A 24 -9.18 15.72 5.66
CA GLU A 24 -8.22 16.10 4.61
C GLU A 24 -6.84 16.51 5.11
N ARG A 25 -6.47 16.08 6.33
CA ARG A 25 -5.12 16.30 6.86
C ARG A 25 -4.16 15.23 6.36
N ASP A 26 -2.93 15.64 6.04
CA ASP A 26 -1.89 14.71 5.62
C ASP A 26 -1.38 13.91 6.83
N VAL A 27 -1.61 12.61 6.83
CA VAL A 27 -1.17 11.71 7.91
C VAL A 27 0.03 10.85 7.54
N TYR A 28 0.25 10.63 6.25
CA TYR A 28 1.46 10.00 5.74
C TYR A 28 1.95 10.71 4.48
N ILE A 29 3.26 10.71 4.31
CA ILE A 29 3.93 11.19 3.11
C ILE A 29 4.69 10.02 2.50
N VAL A 30 4.45 9.76 1.21
CA VAL A 30 5.15 8.73 0.46
C VAL A 30 6.08 9.40 -0.53
N GLU A 31 7.36 9.06 -0.47
CA GLU A 31 8.39 9.60 -1.36
C GLU A 31 9.10 8.47 -2.11
N GLY A 32 9.11 8.55 -3.44
CA GLY A 32 9.84 7.63 -4.30
C GLY A 32 11.27 8.10 -4.53
N SER A 33 12.22 7.18 -4.61
CA SER A 33 13.60 7.49 -4.95
C SER A 33 13.70 7.94 -6.40
N PHE A 34 14.50 8.98 -6.63
CA PHE A 34 14.77 9.49 -7.97
C PHE A 34 15.96 8.76 -8.58
N MET A 35 15.80 8.21 -9.78
CA MET A 35 16.86 7.57 -10.57
C MET A 35 17.64 6.44 -9.87
N LYS A 36 17.07 5.78 -8.89
CA LYS A 36 17.68 4.59 -8.25
C LYS A 36 17.05 3.30 -8.74
N ILE A 37 17.89 2.28 -8.89
CA ILE A 37 17.45 0.89 -9.18
C ILE A 37 18.06 0.00 -8.10
N PRO A 38 17.26 -0.75 -7.32
CA PRO A 38 15.80 -0.79 -7.32
C PRO A 38 15.16 0.50 -6.82
N LYS A 39 13.94 0.78 -7.29
CA LYS A 39 13.19 1.96 -6.83
C LYS A 39 12.68 1.74 -5.41
N VAL A 40 12.88 2.72 -4.56
CA VAL A 40 12.50 2.67 -3.15
C VAL A 40 11.48 3.76 -2.86
N TYR A 41 10.41 3.38 -2.18
CA TYR A 41 9.40 4.31 -1.66
C TYR A 41 9.47 4.32 -0.15
N THR A 42 9.57 5.51 0.42
CA THR A 42 9.63 5.72 1.87
C THR A 42 8.31 6.30 2.35
N ILE A 43 7.72 5.70 3.37
CA ILE A 43 6.49 6.18 3.99
C ILE A 43 6.86 6.81 5.34
N LYS A 44 6.51 8.08 5.51
CA LYS A 44 6.76 8.85 6.73
C LYS A 44 5.43 9.25 7.36
N ASP A 45 5.38 9.28 8.68
CA ASP A 45 4.22 9.76 9.44
C ASP A 45 4.22 11.30 9.59
N GLU A 46 3.28 11.83 10.36
CA GLU A 46 3.14 13.26 10.64
C GLU A 46 4.36 13.87 11.33
N ARG A 47 5.18 13.05 12.02
CA ARG A 47 6.40 13.45 12.71
C ARG A 47 7.64 13.34 11.83
N GLU A 48 7.45 13.07 10.54
CA GLU A 48 8.52 12.81 9.58
C GLU A 48 9.36 11.55 9.91
N ALA A 49 8.85 10.68 10.79
CA ALA A 49 9.49 9.41 11.09
C ALA A 49 9.16 8.38 10.00
N GLU A 50 10.17 7.65 9.52
CA GLU A 50 9.98 6.57 8.57
C GLU A 50 9.24 5.40 9.25
N VAL A 51 8.03 5.11 8.78
CA VAL A 51 7.22 4.00 9.31
C VAL A 51 7.30 2.76 8.44
N ALA A 52 7.61 2.91 7.15
CA ALA A 52 7.78 1.80 6.23
C ALA A 52 8.66 2.17 5.04
N ARG A 53 9.21 1.14 4.41
CA ARG A 53 9.99 1.26 3.19
C ARG A 53 9.62 0.14 2.23
N ILE A 54 9.31 0.50 0.98
CA ILE A 54 8.93 -0.42 -0.07
C ILE A 54 10.02 -0.42 -1.12
N THR A 55 10.60 -1.58 -1.39
CA THR A 55 11.60 -1.77 -2.44
C THR A 55 10.97 -2.52 -3.61
N LYS A 56 10.92 -1.88 -4.77
CA LYS A 56 10.38 -2.45 -6.00
C LYS A 56 11.51 -3.04 -6.83
N ARG A 57 11.62 -4.36 -6.85
CA ARG A 57 12.64 -5.09 -7.62
C ARG A 57 12.05 -5.51 -8.96
N VAL A 58 12.40 -4.78 -10.02
CA VAL A 58 11.88 -5.00 -11.37
C VAL A 58 12.83 -5.75 -12.30
N LEU A 59 14.03 -6.11 -11.84
CA LEU A 59 15.05 -6.76 -12.66
C LEU A 59 14.80 -8.26 -12.87
N THR A 60 13.80 -8.83 -12.22
CA THR A 60 13.32 -10.18 -12.47
C THR A 60 12.12 -10.08 -13.40
N TRP A 61 11.97 -11.04 -14.30
CA TRP A 61 10.81 -11.07 -15.19
C TRP A 61 9.46 -11.21 -14.44
N MET A 62 9.50 -11.44 -13.12
CA MET A 62 8.36 -11.33 -12.21
C MET A 62 8.60 -10.20 -11.20
N PRO A 63 7.81 -9.12 -11.23
CA PRO A 63 7.95 -8.04 -10.28
C PRO A 63 7.80 -8.50 -8.84
N LYS A 64 8.71 -8.08 -8.00
CA LYS A 64 8.74 -8.41 -6.57
C LYS A 64 8.82 -7.13 -5.76
N PHE A 65 7.95 -7.01 -4.77
CA PHE A 65 7.97 -5.92 -3.82
C PHE A 65 8.34 -6.46 -2.45
N THR A 66 9.29 -5.81 -1.80
CA THR A 66 9.57 -6.08 -0.39
C THR A 66 9.16 -4.87 0.43
N VAL A 67 8.47 -5.11 1.54
CA VAL A 67 7.99 -4.06 2.43
C VAL A 67 8.66 -4.24 3.79
N ALA A 68 9.39 -3.24 4.23
CA ALA A 68 9.96 -3.19 5.57
C ALA A 68 9.13 -2.24 6.44
N VAL A 69 8.65 -2.72 7.56
CA VAL A 69 7.92 -1.91 8.55
C VAL A 69 8.78 -1.84 9.81
N ALA A 70 9.00 -0.62 10.32
CA ALA A 70 9.86 -0.37 11.48
C ALA A 70 11.28 -0.94 11.33
N GLY A 71 11.81 -0.91 10.09
CA GLY A 71 13.17 -1.40 9.79
C GLY A 71 13.30 -2.90 9.54
N GLU A 72 12.24 -3.68 9.73
CA GLU A 72 12.22 -5.13 9.48
C GLU A 72 11.47 -5.47 8.20
N GLU A 73 12.08 -6.31 7.33
CA GLU A 73 11.39 -6.86 6.17
C GLU A 73 10.31 -7.83 6.63
N VAL A 74 9.05 -7.42 6.50
CA VAL A 74 7.92 -8.20 6.99
C VAL A 74 7.02 -8.73 5.89
N ILE A 75 7.06 -8.15 4.68
CA ILE A 75 6.19 -8.52 3.57
C ILE A 75 7.00 -8.67 2.29
N THR A 76 6.78 -9.78 1.60
CA THR A 76 7.20 -9.99 0.22
C THR A 76 5.97 -10.19 -0.63
N ILE A 77 5.76 -9.33 -1.63
CA ILE A 77 4.67 -9.43 -2.59
C ILE A 77 5.24 -9.86 -3.92
N LYS A 78 4.82 -11.02 -4.40
CA LYS A 78 5.20 -11.54 -5.73
C LYS A 78 3.99 -11.43 -6.66
N LYS A 79 4.19 -10.86 -7.83
CA LYS A 79 3.19 -10.84 -8.87
C LYS A 79 3.38 -12.08 -9.75
N GLU A 80 2.42 -12.99 -9.72
CA GLU A 80 2.43 -14.19 -10.54
C GLU A 80 1.49 -14.02 -11.73
N PHE A 81 1.95 -14.40 -12.93
CA PHE A 81 1.11 -14.42 -14.11
C PHE A 81 0.35 -15.75 -14.16
N SER A 82 -0.98 -15.69 -14.04
CA SER A 82 -1.86 -16.81 -14.34
C SER A 82 -2.52 -16.60 -15.71
N PHE A 83 -3.10 -17.65 -16.28
CA PHE A 83 -3.73 -17.61 -17.61
C PHE A 83 -4.85 -16.56 -17.76
N PHE A 84 -5.47 -16.14 -16.66
CA PHE A 84 -6.66 -15.28 -16.69
C PHE A 84 -6.52 -13.97 -15.91
N LYS A 85 -5.75 -13.93 -14.83
CA LYS A 85 -5.55 -12.74 -13.98
C LYS A 85 -4.19 -12.78 -13.30
N PRO A 86 -3.52 -11.64 -13.15
CA PRO A 86 -2.33 -11.59 -12.30
C PRO A 86 -2.70 -12.00 -10.86
N ARG A 87 -1.88 -12.85 -10.28
CA ARG A 87 -2.01 -13.22 -8.87
C ARG A 87 -0.89 -12.57 -8.09
N TYR A 88 -1.24 -12.11 -6.90
CA TYR A 88 -0.25 -11.64 -5.95
C TYR A 88 -0.13 -12.68 -4.83
N THR A 89 1.09 -13.10 -4.54
CA THR A 89 1.39 -13.94 -3.39
C THR A 89 2.03 -13.07 -2.33
N ILE A 90 1.45 -13.06 -1.14
CA ILE A 90 1.99 -12.35 0.01
C ILE A 90 2.60 -13.37 0.96
N ASP A 91 3.89 -13.21 1.22
CA ASP A 91 4.58 -13.99 2.24
C ASP A 91 4.83 -13.07 3.42
N ALA A 92 3.98 -13.16 4.44
CA ALA A 92 4.14 -12.35 5.64
C ALA A 92 3.15 -12.69 6.76
N LEU A 93 3.63 -12.76 7.98
CA LEU A 93 2.94 -12.48 9.26
C LEU A 93 1.48 -12.93 9.38
N GLY A 94 1.09 -14.04 8.73
CA GLY A 94 -0.29 -14.50 8.75
C GLY A 94 -1.27 -13.60 8.01
N LEU A 95 -0.79 -12.76 7.09
CA LEU A 95 -1.64 -11.89 6.28
C LEU A 95 -2.34 -12.67 5.18
N GLU A 96 -3.62 -12.40 5.02
CA GLU A 96 -4.43 -12.91 3.93
C GLU A 96 -5.18 -11.74 3.30
N VAL A 97 -5.16 -11.66 1.99
CA VAL A 97 -5.89 -10.64 1.25
C VAL A 97 -6.89 -11.33 0.34
N THR A 98 -8.15 -10.93 0.45
CA THR A 98 -9.25 -11.50 -0.34
C THR A 98 -9.94 -10.39 -1.13
N GLY A 99 -10.39 -10.72 -2.33
CA GLY A 99 -11.10 -9.79 -3.20
C GLY A 99 -10.38 -9.49 -4.50
N ASP A 100 -10.77 -8.39 -5.13
CA ASP A 100 -10.19 -7.94 -6.39
C ASP A 100 -9.00 -7.00 -6.14
N TRP A 101 -7.82 -7.54 -6.12
CA TRP A 101 -6.59 -6.79 -5.93
C TRP A 101 -6.32 -5.81 -7.05
N TRP A 102 -6.63 -6.24 -8.27
CA TRP A 102 -6.39 -5.44 -9.48
C TRP A 102 -7.28 -4.21 -9.53
N GLY A 103 -8.54 -4.38 -9.12
CA GLY A 103 -9.52 -3.30 -9.03
C GLY A 103 -9.41 -2.48 -7.76
N MET A 104 -8.48 -2.78 -6.87
CA MET A 104 -8.34 -2.13 -5.58
C MET A 104 -9.61 -2.19 -4.73
N ASP A 105 -10.25 -3.37 -4.73
CA ASP A 105 -11.42 -3.69 -3.91
C ASP A 105 -11.14 -5.00 -3.17
N PHE A 106 -10.51 -4.91 -2.00
CA PHE A 106 -10.07 -6.08 -1.26
C PHE A 106 -10.13 -5.88 0.25
N GLU A 107 -10.14 -6.99 0.96
CA GLU A 107 -10.12 -7.05 2.42
C GLU A 107 -8.79 -7.66 2.89
N VAL A 108 -8.31 -7.20 4.04
CA VAL A 108 -7.07 -7.66 4.65
C VAL A 108 -7.38 -8.32 5.99
N TYR A 109 -6.89 -9.55 6.14
CA TYR A 109 -7.00 -10.33 7.38
C TYR A 109 -5.60 -10.63 7.90
N GLN A 110 -5.48 -10.71 9.21
CA GLN A 110 -4.28 -11.19 9.88
C GLN A 110 -4.66 -12.25 10.90
N HIS A 111 -4.06 -13.44 10.76
CA HIS A 111 -4.40 -14.61 11.59
C HIS A 111 -5.91 -14.91 11.64
N GLY A 112 -6.59 -14.71 10.50
CA GLY A 112 -8.04 -14.92 10.40
C GLY A 112 -8.91 -13.76 10.89
N GLU A 113 -8.32 -12.71 11.45
CA GLU A 113 -9.05 -11.53 11.90
C GLU A 113 -9.04 -10.41 10.86
N PHE A 114 -10.19 -9.80 10.61
CA PHE A 114 -10.33 -8.65 9.71
C PHE A 114 -9.64 -7.44 10.29
N ILE A 115 -8.65 -6.89 9.58
CA ILE A 115 -7.90 -5.71 10.03
C ILE A 115 -8.15 -4.45 9.21
N GLY A 116 -8.65 -4.58 8.00
CA GLY A 116 -8.98 -3.43 7.17
C GLY A 116 -9.40 -3.82 5.77
N ASP A 117 -9.82 -2.83 4.99
CA ASP A 117 -10.15 -3.01 3.59
C ASP A 117 -9.77 -1.79 2.75
N VAL A 118 -9.77 -1.99 1.44
CA VAL A 118 -9.49 -0.95 0.46
C VAL A 118 -10.57 -0.98 -0.59
N LYS A 119 -11.08 0.20 -0.94
CA LYS A 119 -12.06 0.37 -2.01
C LYS A 119 -11.70 1.57 -2.88
N LYS A 120 -11.82 1.40 -4.18
CA LYS A 120 -11.73 2.50 -5.12
C LYS A 120 -13.06 3.24 -5.11
N LYS A 121 -13.03 4.55 -4.89
CA LYS A 121 -14.23 5.38 -4.87
C LYS A 121 -14.06 6.59 -5.77
N TRP A 122 -15.15 7.02 -6.37
CA TRP A 122 -15.24 8.28 -7.09
C TRP A 122 -15.75 9.36 -6.14
N PHE A 123 -14.98 10.43 -6.03
CA PHE A 123 -15.37 11.64 -5.30
C PHE A 123 -15.44 12.83 -6.27
N THR A 124 -15.95 13.97 -5.82
CA THR A 124 -16.01 15.19 -6.62
C THR A 124 -14.65 15.66 -7.12
N TRP A 125 -13.57 15.30 -6.40
CA TRP A 125 -12.17 15.58 -6.79
C TRP A 125 -11.53 14.50 -7.65
N GLY A 126 -12.28 13.45 -8.04
CA GLY A 126 -11.81 12.35 -8.88
C GLY A 126 -11.69 11.03 -8.17
N ASP A 127 -11.05 10.06 -8.83
CA ASP A 127 -10.80 8.72 -8.28
C ASP A 127 -9.91 8.79 -7.04
N SER A 128 -10.29 8.04 -6.03
CA SER A 128 -9.53 7.89 -4.79
C SER A 128 -9.61 6.46 -4.27
N TYR A 129 -8.58 6.05 -3.55
CA TYR A 129 -8.60 4.81 -2.79
C TYR A 129 -8.97 5.14 -1.35
N GLN A 130 -10.06 4.53 -0.88
CA GLN A 130 -10.44 4.60 0.52
C GLN A 130 -9.89 3.38 1.24
N VAL A 131 -9.07 3.62 2.25
CA VAL A 131 -8.51 2.59 3.12
C VAL A 131 -9.22 2.67 4.46
N ARG A 132 -9.91 1.59 4.84
CA ARG A 132 -10.54 1.52 6.16
C ARG A 132 -9.69 0.64 7.06
N VAL A 133 -9.33 1.17 8.20
CA VAL A 133 -8.50 0.50 9.21
C VAL A 133 -9.37 0.09 10.38
N ASN A 134 -9.56 -1.22 10.55
CA ASN A 134 -10.35 -1.76 11.65
C ASN A 134 -9.52 -1.93 12.92
N ASP A 135 -8.26 -2.32 12.76
CA ASP A 135 -7.30 -2.45 13.84
C ASP A 135 -6.22 -1.37 13.69
N GLU A 136 -6.30 -0.30 14.48
CA GLU A 136 -5.38 0.83 14.40
C GLU A 136 -3.93 0.46 14.75
N SER A 137 -3.71 -0.61 15.51
CA SER A 137 -2.37 -1.11 15.77
C SER A 137 -1.68 -1.63 14.51
N GLN A 138 -2.44 -1.99 13.48
CA GLN A 138 -1.97 -2.48 12.20
C GLN A 138 -2.04 -1.43 11.07
N GLU A 139 -2.29 -0.17 11.42
CA GLU A 139 -2.46 0.89 10.42
C GLU A 139 -1.24 1.04 9.52
N ASN A 140 -0.04 1.08 10.07
CA ASN A 140 1.20 1.20 9.28
C ASN A 140 1.38 0.02 8.33
N LEU A 141 1.04 -1.18 8.78
CA LEU A 141 1.10 -2.39 7.97
C LEU A 141 0.12 -2.33 6.80
N ILE A 142 -1.13 -1.94 7.06
CA ILE A 142 -2.18 -1.82 6.04
C ILE A 142 -1.80 -0.76 5.01
N ILE A 143 -1.36 0.42 5.44
CA ILE A 143 -0.94 1.50 4.54
C ILE A 143 0.25 1.07 3.70
N SER A 144 1.21 0.37 4.28
CA SER A 144 2.39 -0.12 3.57
C SER A 144 2.01 -1.10 2.47
N LEU A 145 1.10 -2.02 2.77
CA LEU A 145 0.56 -2.99 1.82
C LEU A 145 -0.15 -2.30 0.66
N VAL A 146 -1.04 -1.35 0.97
CA VAL A 146 -1.81 -0.61 -0.05
C VAL A 146 -0.88 0.20 -0.94
N VAL A 147 0.07 0.92 -0.36
CA VAL A 147 1.04 1.71 -1.13
C VAL A 147 1.87 0.81 -2.05
N ALA A 148 2.34 -0.33 -1.55
CA ALA A 148 3.10 -1.29 -2.36
C ALA A 148 2.30 -1.79 -3.57
N MET A 149 1.00 -1.92 -3.45
CA MET A 149 0.14 -2.35 -4.55
C MET A 149 -0.19 -1.23 -5.55
N ILE A 150 -0.18 0.02 -5.11
CA ILE A 150 -0.46 1.20 -5.95
C ILE A 150 0.77 1.59 -6.78
N VAL A 151 1.94 1.57 -6.19
CA VAL A 151 3.20 1.98 -6.84
C VAL A 151 3.77 0.87 -7.69
#